data_a6dbc0b6234070505efd7dec97a88cde
#
_entry.id   a6dbc0b6234070505efd7dec97a88cde
#
_cell.length_a   1.000
_cell.length_b   1.000
_cell.length_c   1.000
_cell.angle_alpha   90.00
_cell.angle_beta   90.00
_cell.angle_gamma   90.00
#
_symmetry.space_group_name_H-M   'P 1'
#
loop_
_entity.id
_entity.type
_entity.pdbx_description
1 polymer ?
#
loop_
_entity_poly.entity_id
_entity_poly.type
_entity_poly.pdbx_seq_one_letter_code
_entity_poly.pdbx_strand_id
1 'polypeptide(L)'
;MASLFKRDSSKYWYASWRSGDRKRLVSTKVPIRGAVINGIKETPSQARYRAQVVADGYEAADKEGTHAAKVKAAIASLAGENQTEIPSVRDYLNNYIEAREGQVTRGTTINSKTAIKLFLEHMGRRADLPITAVKRSDIKDFINAQLKSVRRSTVRKYMTTLSPAFMAALDSEIIDKNPCFRVSIPDSNAIEDVDKEAFSVEEVHRMVQTLPPEWRSMVICCIYMGGQRLGDVAMLTWDQIDMKQGIIALKTAKTGRPMRIPIVAPLRQHLASLCPTEGYVHPVIANKYSRNGAGGVSQQFRKELEYAGIVTKLESIKGARARSVSPKTFHCLRATAATLLHAAGVDAALAREVVGHDSEAVHQLYIRPDDEQRRAALEKLAEAMTPPGAEPKEQQEAP
;
A
#
# COMPACT_ATOMS: atom_id res chain seq x y z
N MET A 1 11.50 -48.29 -21.43
CA MET A 1 10.45 -48.24 -20.39
C MET A 1 11.06 -48.58 -19.05
N ALA A 2 10.77 -47.76 -18.04
CA ALA A 2 11.20 -48.05 -16.68
C ALA A 2 10.49 -49.28 -16.13
N SER A 3 11.21 -50.12 -15.38
CA SER A 3 10.66 -51.33 -14.74
C SER A 3 10.18 -51.01 -13.34
N LEU A 4 8.93 -51.39 -13.01
CA LEU A 4 8.38 -51.32 -11.67
C LEU A 4 8.67 -52.53 -10.85
N PHE A 5 8.98 -52.36 -9.56
CA PHE A 5 9.15 -53.45 -8.60
C PHE A 5 8.73 -52.99 -7.19
N LYS A 6 8.49 -53.95 -6.33
CA LYS A 6 8.17 -53.76 -4.91
C LYS A 6 9.43 -53.99 -4.07
N ARG A 7 9.56 -53.27 -2.98
CA ARG A 7 10.54 -53.51 -1.93
C ARG A 7 9.81 -53.97 -0.67
N ASP A 8 10.30 -55.00 -0.03
CA ASP A 8 9.67 -55.59 1.16
C ASP A 8 9.54 -54.59 2.32
N SER A 9 10.49 -53.65 2.39
CA SER A 9 10.50 -52.60 3.42
C SER A 9 9.72 -51.34 3.06
N SER A 10 9.00 -51.29 1.94
CA SER A 10 8.34 -50.05 1.47
C SER A 10 6.88 -50.27 1.08
N LYS A 11 6.06 -49.31 1.46
CA LYS A 11 4.65 -49.24 1.04
C LYS A 11 4.46 -48.65 -0.37
N TYR A 12 5.53 -48.23 -1.04
CA TYR A 12 5.48 -47.57 -2.35
C TYR A 12 6.09 -48.42 -3.44
N TRP A 13 5.62 -48.21 -4.69
CA TRP A 13 6.23 -48.72 -5.91
C TRP A 13 7.59 -48.08 -6.14
N TYR A 14 8.55 -48.80 -6.65
CA TYR A 14 9.87 -48.34 -7.10
C TYR A 14 10.04 -48.56 -8.59
N ALA A 15 10.69 -47.59 -9.24
CA ALA A 15 11.06 -47.63 -10.64
C ALA A 15 12.57 -47.83 -10.80
N SER A 16 12.96 -48.60 -11.81
CA SER A 16 14.36 -48.70 -12.21
C SER A 16 14.50 -48.64 -13.72
N TRP A 17 15.52 -47.95 -14.20
CA TRP A 17 15.89 -47.84 -15.62
C TRP A 17 17.41 -47.69 -15.75
N ARG A 18 17.93 -47.83 -16.98
CA ARG A 18 19.34 -47.57 -17.28
C ARG A 18 19.47 -46.16 -17.92
N SER A 19 20.44 -45.39 -17.45
CA SER A 19 20.85 -44.10 -17.98
C SER A 19 22.36 -44.17 -18.24
N GLY A 20 22.76 -44.44 -19.49
CA GLY A 20 24.12 -44.88 -19.83
C GLY A 20 24.47 -46.18 -19.09
N ASP A 21 25.66 -46.25 -18.51
CA ASP A 21 26.13 -47.41 -17.76
C ASP A 21 25.58 -47.53 -16.32
N ARG A 22 24.79 -46.53 -15.88
CA ARG A 22 24.30 -46.48 -14.48
C ARG A 22 22.85 -46.93 -14.38
N LYS A 23 22.56 -47.85 -13.47
CA LYS A 23 21.20 -48.21 -13.09
C LYS A 23 20.65 -47.13 -12.13
N ARG A 24 19.55 -46.45 -12.52
CA ARG A 24 18.79 -45.55 -11.67
C ARG A 24 17.72 -46.31 -10.89
N LEU A 25 17.46 -45.86 -9.67
CA LEU A 25 16.47 -46.42 -8.78
C LEU A 25 15.78 -45.32 -8.01
N VAL A 26 14.48 -45.17 -8.17
CA VAL A 26 13.71 -44.06 -7.57
C VAL A 26 12.37 -44.59 -7.04
N SER A 27 11.92 -44.07 -5.91
CA SER A 27 10.57 -44.33 -5.42
C SER A 27 9.57 -43.49 -6.26
N THR A 28 8.50 -44.12 -6.73
CA THR A 28 7.42 -43.44 -7.42
C THR A 28 6.50 -42.67 -6.45
N LYS A 29 6.64 -42.92 -5.14
CA LYS A 29 5.74 -42.45 -4.07
C LYS A 29 4.27 -42.83 -4.27
N VAL A 30 3.97 -43.75 -5.18
CA VAL A 30 2.63 -44.32 -5.37
C VAL A 30 2.49 -45.52 -4.44
N PRO A 31 1.45 -45.54 -3.54
CA PRO A 31 1.25 -46.65 -2.62
C PRO A 31 0.89 -47.93 -3.37
N ILE A 32 1.47 -49.07 -2.96
CA ILE A 32 1.23 -50.39 -3.59
C ILE A 32 -0.25 -50.81 -3.47
N ARG A 33 -0.89 -50.48 -2.34
CA ARG A 33 -2.30 -50.81 -2.04
C ARG A 33 -3.29 -49.79 -2.62
N GLY A 34 -2.83 -48.78 -3.36
CA GLY A 34 -3.61 -47.64 -3.83
C GLY A 34 -3.79 -46.56 -2.79
N ALA A 35 -4.14 -45.37 -3.24
CA ALA A 35 -4.50 -44.22 -2.40
C ALA A 35 -6.02 -44.00 -2.41
N VAL A 36 -6.53 -43.17 -1.52
CA VAL A 36 -7.88 -42.61 -1.62
C VAL A 36 -7.73 -41.28 -2.38
N ILE A 37 -8.32 -41.23 -3.58
CA ILE A 37 -8.29 -40.07 -4.44
C ILE A 37 -9.73 -39.61 -4.62
N ASN A 38 -10.02 -38.36 -4.25
CA ASN A 38 -11.38 -37.78 -4.29
C ASN A 38 -12.46 -38.65 -3.59
N GLY A 39 -12.11 -39.25 -2.46
CA GLY A 39 -13.02 -40.12 -1.71
C GLY A 39 -13.18 -41.55 -2.29
N ILE A 40 -12.58 -41.82 -3.45
CA ILE A 40 -12.64 -43.16 -4.10
C ILE A 40 -11.32 -43.88 -3.84
N LYS A 41 -11.42 -45.11 -3.33
CA LYS A 41 -10.24 -45.95 -3.06
C LYS A 41 -9.75 -46.54 -4.38
N GLU A 42 -8.49 -46.25 -4.71
CA GLU A 42 -7.81 -46.77 -5.90
C GLU A 42 -7.57 -48.28 -5.75
N THR A 43 -7.83 -49.03 -6.83
CA THR A 43 -7.50 -50.46 -6.86
C THR A 43 -5.96 -50.68 -7.00
N PRO A 44 -5.41 -51.80 -6.58
CA PRO A 44 -3.98 -52.12 -6.76
C PRO A 44 -3.52 -52.05 -8.24
N SER A 45 -4.40 -52.39 -9.18
CA SER A 45 -4.13 -52.31 -10.61
C SER A 45 -4.03 -50.89 -11.12
N GLN A 46 -4.93 -49.98 -10.67
CA GLN A 46 -4.89 -48.53 -10.95
C GLN A 46 -3.63 -47.90 -10.35
N ALA A 47 -3.29 -48.24 -9.11
CA ALA A 47 -2.07 -47.79 -8.47
C ALA A 47 -0.82 -48.21 -9.22
N ARG A 48 -0.78 -49.45 -9.71
CA ARG A 48 0.34 -49.96 -10.54
C ARG A 48 0.44 -49.22 -11.86
N TYR A 49 -0.69 -48.99 -12.55
CA TYR A 49 -0.70 -48.19 -13.78
C TYR A 49 -0.19 -46.78 -13.56
N ARG A 50 -0.66 -46.09 -12.52
CA ARG A 50 -0.19 -44.77 -12.15
C ARG A 50 1.31 -44.76 -11.81
N ALA A 51 1.78 -45.75 -11.09
CA ALA A 51 3.22 -45.94 -10.79
C ALA A 51 4.05 -46.13 -12.06
N GLN A 52 3.51 -46.81 -13.11
CA GLN A 52 4.20 -46.98 -14.39
C GLN A 52 4.31 -45.65 -15.14
N VAL A 53 3.24 -44.86 -15.19
CA VAL A 53 3.26 -43.51 -15.82
C VAL A 53 4.32 -42.61 -15.17
N VAL A 54 4.41 -42.65 -13.83
CA VAL A 54 5.44 -41.92 -13.07
C VAL A 54 6.83 -42.40 -13.40
N ALA A 55 7.03 -43.74 -13.46
CA ALA A 55 8.31 -44.36 -13.76
C ALA A 55 8.81 -44.00 -15.18
N ASP A 56 7.93 -44.05 -16.16
CA ASP A 56 8.25 -43.68 -17.55
C ASP A 56 8.56 -42.22 -17.68
N GLY A 57 7.87 -41.35 -16.91
CA GLY A 57 8.15 -39.91 -16.81
C GLY A 57 9.54 -39.63 -16.22
N TYR A 58 9.97 -40.37 -15.21
CA TYR A 58 11.33 -40.23 -14.66
C TYR A 58 12.41 -40.70 -15.66
N GLU A 59 12.18 -41.82 -16.37
CA GLU A 59 13.11 -42.30 -17.40
C GLU A 59 13.23 -41.28 -18.54
N ALA A 60 12.11 -40.72 -19.05
CA ALA A 60 12.10 -39.70 -20.08
C ALA A 60 12.85 -38.44 -19.62
N ALA A 61 12.60 -37.97 -18.39
CA ALA A 61 13.30 -36.84 -17.79
C ALA A 61 14.81 -37.03 -17.67
N ASP A 62 15.25 -38.21 -17.37
CA ASP A 62 16.67 -38.53 -17.24
C ASP A 62 17.36 -38.61 -18.62
N LYS A 63 16.67 -39.11 -19.65
CA LYS A 63 17.16 -39.16 -21.03
C LYS A 63 17.19 -37.78 -21.72
N GLU A 64 16.20 -36.94 -21.47
CA GLU A 64 16.11 -35.62 -22.09
C GLU A 64 16.93 -34.54 -21.36
N GLY A 65 17.42 -34.83 -20.15
CA GLY A 65 18.27 -33.91 -19.38
C GLY A 65 17.61 -32.60 -18.96
N THR A 66 16.32 -32.42 -19.22
CA THR A 66 15.62 -31.17 -18.98
C THR A 66 14.88 -31.14 -17.64
N HIS A 67 15.00 -30.02 -16.91
CA HIS A 67 14.32 -29.79 -15.64
C HIS A 67 12.78 -29.85 -15.82
N ALA A 68 12.28 -29.47 -17.00
CA ALA A 68 10.85 -29.47 -17.35
C ALA A 68 10.24 -30.90 -17.34
N ALA A 69 10.97 -31.90 -17.81
CA ALA A 69 10.49 -33.29 -17.80
C ALA A 69 10.45 -33.89 -16.39
N LYS A 70 11.38 -33.50 -15.49
CA LYS A 70 11.35 -33.88 -14.08
C LYS A 70 10.15 -33.28 -13.32
N VAL A 71 9.83 -32.03 -13.61
CA VAL A 71 8.66 -31.34 -13.07
C VAL A 71 7.38 -31.97 -13.58
N LYS A 72 7.29 -32.30 -14.88
CA LYS A 72 6.12 -32.95 -15.49
C LYS A 72 5.89 -34.36 -14.90
N ALA A 73 6.96 -35.12 -14.65
CA ALA A 73 6.88 -36.43 -14.01
C ALA A 73 6.48 -36.31 -12.52
N ALA A 74 6.96 -35.31 -11.80
CA ALA A 74 6.58 -35.06 -10.41
C ALA A 74 5.11 -34.60 -10.29
N ILE A 75 4.63 -33.77 -11.20
CA ILE A 75 3.23 -33.35 -11.29
C ILE A 75 2.33 -34.55 -11.59
N ALA A 76 2.69 -35.40 -12.56
CA ALA A 76 1.95 -36.63 -12.87
C ALA A 76 1.91 -37.61 -11.69
N SER A 77 2.90 -37.60 -10.81
CA SER A 77 2.93 -38.47 -9.60
C SER A 77 2.00 -37.98 -8.48
N LEU A 78 1.71 -36.70 -8.44
CA LEU A 78 0.86 -36.06 -7.44
C LEU A 78 -0.60 -35.92 -7.91
N ALA A 79 -0.82 -35.89 -9.21
CA ALA A 79 -2.14 -35.80 -9.81
C ALA A 79 -2.80 -37.18 -9.91
N GLY A 80 -3.52 -37.58 -8.90
CA GLY A 80 -4.72 -38.37 -9.13
C GLY A 80 -5.70 -37.48 -9.91
N GLU A 81 -6.08 -37.87 -11.08
CA GLU A 81 -7.02 -37.37 -12.10
C GLU A 81 -7.85 -36.08 -11.89
N ASN A 82 -7.53 -35.22 -10.94
CA ASN A 82 -7.93 -33.82 -10.91
C ASN A 82 -6.68 -32.98 -11.21
N GLN A 83 -6.40 -32.80 -12.49
CA GLN A 83 -5.65 -31.63 -12.96
C GLN A 83 -6.50 -30.41 -12.59
N THR A 84 -6.32 -29.87 -11.42
CA THR A 84 -6.47 -28.43 -11.25
C THR A 84 -5.40 -27.87 -12.17
N GLU A 85 -5.79 -27.48 -13.39
CA GLU A 85 -4.88 -26.82 -14.32
C GLU A 85 -4.23 -25.67 -13.54
N ILE A 86 -2.89 -25.70 -13.46
CA ILE A 86 -2.16 -24.62 -12.78
C ILE A 86 -2.57 -23.33 -13.50
N PRO A 87 -3.23 -22.40 -12.84
CA PRO A 87 -3.78 -21.23 -13.50
C PRO A 87 -2.68 -20.42 -14.17
N SER A 88 -3.00 -19.75 -15.26
CA SER A 88 -2.10 -18.78 -15.86
C SER A 88 -1.81 -17.64 -14.88
N VAL A 89 -0.69 -16.94 -15.09
CA VAL A 89 -0.36 -15.73 -14.28
C VAL A 89 -1.54 -14.76 -14.32
N ARG A 90 -2.14 -14.57 -15.49
CA ARG A 90 -3.29 -13.69 -15.74
C ARG A 90 -4.50 -14.11 -14.90
N ASP A 91 -4.91 -15.35 -15.05
CA ASP A 91 -6.12 -15.85 -14.39
C ASP A 91 -5.96 -15.85 -12.87
N TYR A 92 -4.80 -16.32 -12.39
CA TYR A 92 -4.52 -16.32 -10.95
C TYR A 92 -4.58 -14.92 -10.33
N LEU A 93 -3.88 -13.94 -10.93
CA LEU A 93 -3.81 -12.59 -10.38
C LEU A 93 -5.16 -11.85 -10.47
N ASN A 94 -5.96 -12.09 -11.51
CA ASN A 94 -7.30 -11.53 -11.62
C ASN A 94 -8.23 -12.15 -10.57
N ASN A 95 -8.26 -13.47 -10.45
CA ASN A 95 -9.06 -14.18 -9.43
C ASN A 95 -8.67 -13.76 -8.00
N TYR A 96 -7.36 -13.53 -7.76
CA TYR A 96 -6.88 -13.02 -6.47
C TYR A 96 -7.49 -11.65 -6.11
N ILE A 97 -7.65 -10.74 -7.08
CA ILE A 97 -8.29 -9.45 -6.83
C ILE A 97 -9.78 -9.63 -6.59
N GLU A 98 -10.46 -10.41 -7.44
CA GLU A 98 -11.90 -10.65 -7.36
C GLU A 98 -12.28 -11.25 -6.00
N ALA A 99 -11.52 -12.23 -5.52
CA ALA A 99 -11.74 -12.84 -4.21
C ALA A 99 -11.58 -11.85 -3.04
N ARG A 100 -10.89 -10.72 -3.24
CA ARG A 100 -10.69 -9.68 -2.22
C ARG A 100 -11.64 -8.49 -2.37
N GLU A 101 -12.45 -8.43 -3.41
CA GLU A 101 -13.48 -7.39 -3.55
C GLU A 101 -14.46 -7.46 -2.39
N GLY A 102 -14.79 -6.32 -1.81
CA GLY A 102 -15.60 -6.22 -0.60
C GLY A 102 -14.86 -6.45 0.73
N GLN A 103 -13.68 -7.08 0.72
CA GLN A 103 -12.87 -7.26 1.93
C GLN A 103 -11.90 -6.10 2.19
N VAL A 104 -11.62 -5.31 1.16
CA VAL A 104 -10.72 -4.14 1.22
C VAL A 104 -11.42 -2.88 0.72
N THR A 105 -10.87 -1.71 1.08
CA THR A 105 -11.45 -0.44 0.63
C THR A 105 -11.41 -0.30 -0.89
N ARG A 106 -12.37 0.42 -1.47
CA ARG A 106 -12.43 0.74 -2.92
C ARG A 106 -11.09 1.29 -3.45
N GLY A 107 -10.42 2.16 -2.67
CA GLY A 107 -9.12 2.72 -3.05
C GLY A 107 -8.03 1.65 -3.12
N THR A 108 -8.02 0.69 -2.21
CA THR A 108 -7.10 -0.44 -2.22
C THR A 108 -7.35 -1.34 -3.43
N THR A 109 -8.62 -1.65 -3.74
CA THR A 109 -8.99 -2.44 -4.93
C THR A 109 -8.50 -1.79 -6.22
N ILE A 110 -8.73 -0.48 -6.40
CA ILE A 110 -8.28 0.26 -7.59
C ILE A 110 -6.75 0.21 -7.72
N ASN A 111 -6.02 0.42 -6.63
CA ASN A 111 -4.56 0.34 -6.64
C ASN A 111 -4.06 -1.07 -6.97
N SER A 112 -4.70 -2.10 -6.43
CA SER A 112 -4.37 -3.49 -6.70
C SER A 112 -4.64 -3.85 -8.17
N LYS A 113 -5.79 -3.48 -8.72
CA LYS A 113 -6.10 -3.65 -10.15
C LYS A 113 -5.06 -2.97 -11.05
N THR A 114 -4.64 -1.76 -10.69
CA THR A 114 -3.60 -1.03 -11.42
C THR A 114 -2.25 -1.76 -11.38
N ALA A 115 -1.82 -2.22 -10.21
CA ALA A 115 -0.54 -2.92 -10.03
C ALA A 115 -0.51 -4.22 -10.84
N ILE A 116 -1.56 -5.01 -10.77
CA ILE A 116 -1.67 -6.28 -11.51
C ILE A 116 -1.76 -6.04 -13.01
N LYS A 117 -2.56 -5.07 -13.46
CA LYS A 117 -2.63 -4.70 -14.89
C LYS A 117 -1.24 -4.37 -15.45
N LEU A 118 -0.49 -3.51 -14.76
CA LEU A 118 0.85 -3.11 -15.18
C LEU A 118 1.84 -4.28 -15.18
N PHE A 119 1.72 -5.19 -14.22
CA PHE A 119 2.55 -6.39 -14.18
C PHE A 119 2.22 -7.35 -15.34
N LEU A 120 0.94 -7.58 -15.62
CA LEU A 120 0.50 -8.41 -16.74
C LEU A 120 0.90 -7.82 -18.10
N GLU A 121 0.82 -6.50 -18.26
CA GLU A 121 1.31 -5.78 -19.45
C GLU A 121 2.83 -5.96 -19.62
N HIS A 122 3.60 -5.88 -18.52
CA HIS A 122 5.05 -6.10 -18.51
C HIS A 122 5.40 -7.55 -18.90
N MET A 123 4.65 -8.54 -18.41
CA MET A 123 4.83 -9.95 -18.73
C MET A 123 4.47 -10.26 -20.22
N GLY A 124 3.60 -9.46 -20.84
CA GLY A 124 3.16 -9.67 -22.21
C GLY A 124 2.58 -11.08 -22.41
N ARG A 125 3.03 -11.80 -23.46
CA ARG A 125 2.58 -13.18 -23.75
C ARG A 125 2.90 -14.17 -22.61
N ARG A 126 3.88 -13.88 -21.77
CA ARG A 126 4.22 -14.74 -20.63
C ARG A 126 3.19 -14.69 -19.51
N ALA A 127 2.28 -13.71 -19.53
CA ALA A 127 1.13 -13.67 -18.61
C ALA A 127 0.17 -14.87 -18.79
N ASP A 128 0.18 -15.49 -19.96
CA ASP A 128 -0.67 -16.63 -20.28
C ASP A 128 0.01 -17.99 -19.97
N LEU A 129 1.26 -17.96 -19.48
CA LEU A 129 1.95 -19.14 -18.96
C LEU A 129 1.48 -19.47 -17.53
N PRO A 130 1.65 -20.73 -17.08
CA PRO A 130 1.38 -21.11 -15.69
C PRO A 130 2.08 -20.19 -14.70
N ILE A 131 1.43 -19.87 -13.57
CA ILE A 131 1.99 -18.97 -12.53
C ILE A 131 3.35 -19.44 -12.00
N THR A 132 3.62 -20.74 -12.05
CA THR A 132 4.91 -21.35 -11.71
C THR A 132 6.08 -20.89 -12.61
N ALA A 133 5.78 -20.31 -13.79
CA ALA A 133 6.79 -19.80 -14.71
C ALA A 133 7.35 -18.42 -14.32
N VAL A 134 6.74 -17.74 -13.32
CA VAL A 134 7.20 -16.43 -12.86
C VAL A 134 8.47 -16.57 -12.04
N LYS A 135 9.52 -15.87 -12.48
CA LYS A 135 10.84 -15.87 -11.84
C LYS A 135 11.09 -14.58 -11.08
N ARG A 136 12.04 -14.62 -10.16
CA ARG A 136 12.51 -13.41 -9.45
C ARG A 136 13.05 -12.34 -10.40
N SER A 137 13.65 -12.74 -11.54
CA SER A 137 14.08 -11.83 -12.59
C SER A 137 12.91 -11.00 -13.14
N ASP A 138 11.76 -11.62 -13.38
CA ASP A 138 10.58 -10.92 -13.91
C ASP A 138 10.09 -9.80 -12.97
N ILE A 139 10.16 -10.06 -11.66
CA ILE A 139 9.83 -9.05 -10.66
C ILE A 139 10.86 -7.91 -10.65
N LYS A 140 12.16 -8.24 -10.73
CA LYS A 140 13.22 -7.22 -10.81
C LYS A 140 13.12 -6.37 -12.08
N ASP A 141 12.86 -7.00 -13.22
CA ASP A 141 12.71 -6.32 -14.51
C ASP A 141 11.47 -5.41 -14.50
N PHE A 142 10.36 -5.88 -13.93
CA PHE A 142 9.16 -5.05 -13.71
C PHE A 142 9.48 -3.83 -12.84
N ILE A 143 10.16 -4.01 -11.69
CA ILE A 143 10.56 -2.91 -10.80
C ILE A 143 11.40 -1.90 -11.57
N ASN A 144 12.44 -2.35 -12.27
CA ASN A 144 13.34 -1.50 -13.03
C ASN A 144 12.61 -0.76 -14.17
N ALA A 145 11.68 -1.41 -14.86
CA ALA A 145 10.86 -0.78 -15.88
C ALA A 145 9.95 0.30 -15.30
N GLN A 146 9.33 0.06 -14.16
CA GLN A 146 8.46 1.03 -13.50
C GLN A 146 9.23 2.23 -12.93
N LEU A 147 10.42 2.02 -12.37
CA LEU A 147 11.26 3.11 -11.83
C LEU A 147 11.64 4.16 -12.86
N LYS A 148 11.62 3.83 -14.18
CA LYS A 148 11.83 4.79 -15.26
C LYS A 148 10.68 5.80 -15.42
N SER A 149 9.49 5.49 -14.93
CA SER A 149 8.27 6.28 -15.19
C SER A 149 7.50 6.70 -13.95
N VAL A 150 7.74 6.06 -12.82
CA VAL A 150 7.07 6.37 -11.55
C VAL A 150 8.05 6.39 -10.38
N ARG A 151 7.64 7.04 -9.28
CA ARG A 151 8.43 7.15 -8.06
C ARG A 151 8.61 5.80 -7.37
N ARG A 152 9.72 5.66 -6.64
CA ARG A 152 10.01 4.48 -5.80
C ARG A 152 8.86 4.15 -4.85
N SER A 153 8.23 5.15 -4.23
CA SER A 153 7.07 4.99 -3.37
C SER A 153 5.87 4.37 -4.10
N THR A 154 5.69 4.65 -5.39
CA THR A 154 4.66 4.04 -6.24
C THR A 154 5.00 2.58 -6.57
N VAL A 155 6.26 2.29 -6.91
CA VAL A 155 6.72 0.90 -7.14
C VAL A 155 6.56 0.07 -5.87
N ARG A 156 6.87 0.63 -4.69
CA ARG A 156 6.62 -0.03 -3.40
C ARG A 156 5.15 -0.39 -3.22
N LYS A 157 4.21 0.50 -3.62
CA LYS A 157 2.77 0.20 -3.59
C LYS A 157 2.39 -0.94 -4.53
N TYR A 158 3.00 -1.05 -5.70
CA TYR A 158 2.76 -2.19 -6.59
C TYR A 158 3.21 -3.51 -5.93
N MET A 159 4.37 -3.48 -5.29
CA MET A 159 4.89 -4.66 -4.59
C MET A 159 4.06 -5.05 -3.36
N THR A 160 3.37 -4.11 -2.68
CA THR A 160 2.41 -4.43 -1.60
C THR A 160 1.16 -5.16 -2.10
N THR A 161 0.94 -5.22 -3.40
CA THR A 161 -0.12 -6.05 -4.03
C THR A 161 0.45 -7.36 -4.55
N LEU A 162 1.55 -7.32 -5.31
CA LEU A 162 2.11 -8.49 -5.97
C LEU A 162 2.68 -9.51 -4.97
N SER A 163 3.42 -9.05 -3.97
CA SER A 163 4.05 -9.97 -3.00
C SER A 163 3.03 -10.78 -2.19
N PRO A 164 1.95 -10.21 -1.64
CA PRO A 164 0.88 -10.99 -1.01
C PRO A 164 0.12 -11.91 -1.98
N ALA A 165 -0.05 -11.52 -3.25
CA ALA A 165 -0.69 -12.39 -4.23
C ALA A 165 0.13 -13.66 -4.49
N PHE A 166 1.44 -13.51 -4.66
CA PHE A 166 2.34 -14.67 -4.76
C PHE A 166 2.53 -15.42 -3.43
N MET A 167 2.36 -14.76 -2.28
CA MET A 167 2.34 -15.45 -1.00
C MET A 167 1.11 -16.35 -0.89
N ALA A 168 -0.06 -15.86 -1.28
CA ALA A 168 -1.28 -16.67 -1.32
C ALA A 168 -1.17 -17.87 -2.27
N ALA A 169 -0.44 -17.73 -3.40
CA ALA A 169 -0.14 -18.85 -4.29
C ALA A 169 0.79 -19.88 -3.64
N LEU A 170 1.76 -19.43 -2.84
CA LEU A 170 2.66 -20.28 -2.06
C LEU A 170 1.89 -21.01 -0.95
N ASP A 171 1.06 -20.29 -0.19
CA ASP A 171 0.25 -20.86 0.91
C ASP A 171 -0.77 -21.89 0.40
N SER A 172 -1.23 -21.73 -0.86
CA SER A 172 -2.10 -22.69 -1.56
C SER A 172 -1.33 -23.78 -2.29
N GLU A 173 -0.02 -23.91 -2.09
CA GLU A 173 0.87 -24.91 -2.71
C GLU A 173 0.85 -24.91 -4.25
N ILE A 174 0.42 -23.81 -4.89
CA ILE A 174 0.41 -23.64 -6.35
C ILE A 174 1.81 -23.35 -6.87
N ILE A 175 2.64 -22.67 -6.06
CA ILE A 175 4.06 -22.39 -6.36
C ILE A 175 4.94 -22.81 -5.17
N ASP A 176 6.18 -23.19 -5.44
CA ASP A 176 7.14 -23.63 -4.41
C ASP A 176 7.85 -22.45 -3.73
N LYS A 177 7.90 -21.29 -4.36
CA LYS A 177 8.64 -20.12 -3.87
C LYS A 177 7.96 -18.81 -4.34
N ASN A 178 7.85 -17.87 -3.42
CA ASN A 178 7.38 -16.52 -3.77
C ASN A 178 8.47 -15.78 -4.60
N PRO A 179 8.21 -15.40 -5.87
CA PRO A 179 9.19 -14.71 -6.70
C PRO A 179 9.54 -13.30 -6.19
N CYS A 180 8.68 -12.70 -5.34
CA CYS A 180 8.92 -11.40 -4.72
C CYS A 180 9.83 -11.48 -3.48
N PHE A 181 10.14 -12.69 -2.97
CA PHE A 181 10.90 -12.84 -1.74
C PHE A 181 12.31 -12.27 -1.85
N ARG A 182 12.70 -11.40 -0.90
CA ARG A 182 14.00 -10.71 -0.87
C ARG A 182 14.33 -9.92 -2.14
N VAL A 183 13.31 -9.39 -2.84
CA VAL A 183 13.53 -8.45 -3.92
C VAL A 183 13.53 -7.04 -3.32
N SER A 184 14.67 -6.36 -3.39
CA SER A 184 14.80 -4.97 -2.99
C SER A 184 14.43 -4.04 -4.16
N ILE A 185 13.85 -2.90 -3.84
CA ILE A 185 13.63 -1.80 -4.80
C ILE A 185 14.87 -0.91 -4.71
N PRO A 186 15.66 -0.76 -5.79
CA PRO A 186 16.87 0.05 -5.77
C PRO A 186 16.61 1.49 -5.32
N ASP A 187 17.58 2.08 -4.61
CA ASP A 187 17.68 3.52 -4.42
C ASP A 187 18.24 4.10 -5.72
N SER A 188 17.43 4.17 -6.75
CA SER A 188 17.83 4.78 -8.02
C SER A 188 17.53 6.27 -7.97
N ASN A 189 18.14 7.04 -8.91
CA ASN A 189 17.83 8.43 -9.23
C ASN A 189 16.37 8.58 -9.73
N ALA A 190 15.46 7.86 -9.09
CA ALA A 190 14.05 7.94 -9.32
C ALA A 190 13.59 9.37 -9.04
N ILE A 191 12.69 9.82 -9.86
CA ILE A 191 11.90 11.03 -9.72
C ILE A 191 11.78 11.41 -8.23
N GLU A 192 12.43 12.50 -7.82
CA GLU A 192 12.45 12.97 -6.44
C GLU A 192 11.04 13.21 -5.93
N ASP A 193 10.79 12.88 -4.68
CA ASP A 193 9.52 13.19 -4.05
C ASP A 193 9.46 14.71 -3.84
N VAL A 194 8.39 15.35 -4.34
CA VAL A 194 8.10 16.75 -4.01
C VAL A 194 7.78 16.81 -2.53
N ASP A 195 8.59 17.55 -1.78
CA ASP A 195 8.35 17.76 -0.37
C ASP A 195 7.02 18.49 -0.17
N LYS A 196 6.23 17.98 0.77
CA LYS A 196 4.99 18.62 1.14
C LYS A 196 5.28 19.73 2.13
N GLU A 197 4.75 20.91 1.85
CA GLU A 197 4.91 22.08 2.69
C GLU A 197 3.69 22.26 3.59
N ALA A 198 3.91 22.69 4.84
CA ALA A 198 2.84 23.19 5.68
C ALA A 198 2.34 24.55 5.14
N PHE A 199 1.11 24.91 5.43
CA PHE A 199 0.65 26.29 5.20
C PHE A 199 1.13 27.19 6.32
N SER A 200 1.48 28.43 5.99
CA SER A 200 1.70 29.45 7.01
C SER A 200 0.37 29.91 7.64
N VAL A 201 0.45 30.57 8.77
CA VAL A 201 -0.74 31.11 9.46
C VAL A 201 -1.46 32.14 8.57
N GLU A 202 -0.70 32.97 7.84
CA GLU A 202 -1.21 33.99 6.92
C GLU A 202 -1.92 33.33 5.73
N GLU A 203 -1.39 32.22 5.20
CA GLU A 203 -2.06 31.47 4.14
C GLU A 203 -3.37 30.85 4.63
N VAL A 204 -3.41 30.32 5.87
CA VAL A 204 -4.65 29.80 6.47
C VAL A 204 -5.67 30.94 6.65
N HIS A 205 -5.27 32.10 7.14
CA HIS A 205 -6.15 33.28 7.26
C HIS A 205 -6.67 33.70 5.90
N ARG A 206 -5.81 33.75 4.88
CA ARG A 206 -6.22 34.08 3.50
C ARG A 206 -7.25 33.08 2.97
N MET A 207 -7.03 31.77 3.18
CA MET A 207 -8.02 30.75 2.80
C MET A 207 -9.37 31.00 3.47
N VAL A 208 -9.37 31.30 4.77
CA VAL A 208 -10.60 31.57 5.52
C VAL A 208 -11.33 32.84 5.01
N GLN A 209 -10.61 33.83 4.49
CA GLN A 209 -11.20 35.05 3.95
C GLN A 209 -11.71 34.91 2.51
N THR A 210 -11.02 34.17 1.67
CA THR A 210 -11.19 34.16 0.22
C THR A 210 -11.89 32.97 -0.38
N LEU A 211 -11.80 31.80 0.28
CA LEU A 211 -12.38 30.57 -0.27
C LEU A 211 -13.91 30.59 -0.26
N PRO A 212 -14.57 29.85 -1.16
CA PRO A 212 -16.02 29.64 -1.13
C PRO A 212 -16.49 29.08 0.23
N PRO A 213 -17.75 29.32 0.64
CA PRO A 213 -18.24 29.07 1.99
C PRO A 213 -17.94 27.65 2.52
N GLU A 214 -18.23 26.58 1.76
CA GLU A 214 -17.96 25.22 2.22
C GLU A 214 -16.45 24.92 2.32
N TRP A 215 -15.62 25.44 1.42
CA TRP A 215 -14.16 25.26 1.50
C TRP A 215 -13.56 26.03 2.68
N ARG A 216 -14.07 27.22 2.96
CA ARG A 216 -13.72 27.99 4.16
C ARG A 216 -14.03 27.19 5.41
N SER A 217 -15.25 26.64 5.49
CA SER A 217 -15.68 25.79 6.59
C SER A 217 -14.83 24.54 6.73
N MET A 218 -14.50 23.88 5.62
CA MET A 218 -13.58 22.73 5.60
C MET A 218 -12.21 23.05 6.18
N VAL A 219 -11.64 24.23 5.88
CA VAL A 219 -10.34 24.66 6.41
C VAL A 219 -10.44 24.91 7.92
N ILE A 220 -11.45 25.66 8.35
CA ILE A 220 -11.71 25.95 9.78
C ILE A 220 -11.88 24.66 10.58
N CYS A 221 -12.79 23.78 10.11
CA CYS A 221 -13.01 22.49 10.76
C CYS A 221 -11.73 21.64 10.79
N CYS A 222 -11.00 21.56 9.67
CA CYS A 222 -9.76 20.78 9.62
C CYS A 222 -8.75 21.24 10.69
N ILE A 223 -8.46 22.53 10.75
CA ILE A 223 -7.45 23.10 11.66
C ILE A 223 -7.88 22.92 13.12
N TYR A 224 -9.09 23.34 13.46
CA TYR A 224 -9.55 23.30 14.86
C TYR A 224 -9.97 21.89 15.34
N MET A 225 -10.12 20.94 14.44
CA MET A 225 -10.23 19.53 14.77
C MET A 225 -8.88 18.82 14.84
N GLY A 226 -7.75 19.54 14.91
CA GLY A 226 -6.41 18.97 15.02
C GLY A 226 -5.85 18.43 13.71
N GLY A 227 -6.24 18.99 12.55
CA GLY A 227 -5.70 18.57 11.26
C GLY A 227 -6.30 17.26 10.73
N GLN A 228 -7.60 17.05 10.88
CA GLN A 228 -8.25 15.82 10.41
C GLN A 228 -8.14 15.62 8.89
N ARG A 229 -8.20 14.36 8.45
CA ARG A 229 -8.04 14.03 7.02
C ARG A 229 -9.20 14.60 6.20
N LEU A 230 -8.92 14.89 4.92
CA LEU A 230 -9.94 15.44 3.98
C LEU A 230 -11.25 14.64 4.01
N GLY A 231 -11.18 13.31 4.03
CA GLY A 231 -12.38 12.48 4.07
C GLY A 231 -13.16 12.59 5.36
N ASP A 232 -12.48 12.69 6.49
CA ASP A 232 -13.10 12.78 7.81
C ASP A 232 -13.83 14.13 7.97
N VAL A 233 -13.25 15.22 7.45
CA VAL A 233 -13.88 16.56 7.46
C VAL A 233 -15.00 16.68 6.42
N ALA A 234 -14.79 16.15 5.20
CA ALA A 234 -15.78 16.21 4.13
C ALA A 234 -17.06 15.42 4.44
N MET A 235 -16.93 14.33 5.17
CA MET A 235 -18.03 13.44 5.53
C MET A 235 -18.56 13.68 6.95
N LEU A 236 -18.14 14.76 7.60
CA LEU A 236 -18.62 15.13 8.94
C LEU A 236 -20.12 15.42 8.89
N THR A 237 -20.87 14.83 9.84
CA THR A 237 -22.31 14.98 9.97
C THR A 237 -22.69 15.69 11.26
N TRP A 238 -23.87 16.31 11.30
CA TRP A 238 -24.33 17.05 12.47
C TRP A 238 -24.63 16.15 13.68
N ASP A 239 -25.01 14.91 13.49
CA ASP A 239 -25.21 13.91 14.56
C ASP A 239 -23.90 13.53 15.28
N GLN A 240 -22.75 13.79 14.68
CA GLN A 240 -21.44 13.60 15.28
C GLN A 240 -21.02 14.78 16.19
N ILE A 241 -21.76 15.87 16.18
CA ILE A 241 -21.44 17.14 16.85
C ILE A 241 -22.37 17.37 18.04
N ASP A 242 -21.86 17.18 19.24
CA ASP A 242 -22.59 17.55 20.45
C ASP A 242 -22.18 18.94 20.91
N MET A 243 -22.97 19.94 20.48
CA MET A 243 -22.74 21.35 20.87
C MET A 243 -22.95 21.61 22.35
N LYS A 244 -23.73 20.78 23.08
CA LYS A 244 -23.97 20.92 24.52
C LYS A 244 -22.77 20.43 25.32
N GLN A 245 -22.29 19.24 25.01
CA GLN A 245 -21.08 18.69 25.64
C GLN A 245 -19.79 19.32 25.09
N GLY A 246 -19.83 19.99 23.95
CA GLY A 246 -18.67 20.58 23.30
C GLY A 246 -17.71 19.54 22.72
N ILE A 247 -18.25 18.49 22.10
CA ILE A 247 -17.45 17.37 21.60
C ILE A 247 -17.92 16.98 20.18
N ILE A 248 -16.95 16.71 19.30
CA ILE A 248 -17.17 16.00 18.05
C ILE A 248 -16.72 14.55 18.25
N ALA A 249 -17.62 13.59 18.02
CA ALA A 249 -17.34 12.16 18.12
C ALA A 249 -17.44 11.51 16.75
N LEU A 250 -16.32 11.05 16.17
CA LEU A 250 -16.29 10.42 14.85
C LEU A 250 -15.39 9.17 14.83
N LYS A 251 -15.63 8.30 13.84
CA LYS A 251 -14.70 7.23 13.46
C LYS A 251 -13.98 7.64 12.18
N THR A 252 -12.65 7.65 12.22
CA THR A 252 -11.85 8.00 11.04
C THR A 252 -12.08 6.98 9.91
N ALA A 253 -12.39 7.46 8.71
CA ALA A 253 -12.75 6.61 7.57
C ALA A 253 -11.61 5.66 7.13
N LYS A 254 -10.36 6.04 7.34
CA LYS A 254 -9.20 5.26 6.88
C LYS A 254 -8.79 4.15 7.85
N THR A 255 -8.87 4.37 9.16
CA THR A 255 -8.33 3.46 10.18
C THR A 255 -9.41 2.92 11.13
N GLY A 256 -10.65 3.43 11.04
CA GLY A 256 -11.72 3.06 11.96
C GLY A 256 -11.50 3.53 13.41
N ARG A 257 -10.47 4.34 13.67
CA ARG A 257 -10.14 4.82 15.01
C ARG A 257 -11.23 5.77 15.52
N PRO A 258 -11.80 5.53 16.70
CA PRO A 258 -12.70 6.49 17.34
C PRO A 258 -11.90 7.71 17.79
N MET A 259 -12.44 8.90 17.52
CA MET A 259 -11.89 10.18 17.92
C MET A 259 -12.94 10.96 18.71
N ARG A 260 -12.53 11.58 19.80
CA ARG A 260 -13.33 12.55 20.57
C ARG A 260 -12.58 13.88 20.57
N ILE A 261 -13.09 14.84 19.85
CA ILE A 261 -12.42 16.11 19.59
C ILE A 261 -13.17 17.22 20.33
N PRO A 262 -12.53 17.90 21.31
CA PRO A 262 -13.14 19.04 21.98
C PRO A 262 -13.42 20.19 21.03
N ILE A 263 -14.60 20.82 21.15
CA ILE A 263 -14.97 21.98 20.36
C ILE A 263 -14.47 23.24 21.06
N VAL A 264 -13.35 23.78 20.59
CA VAL A 264 -12.79 25.04 21.06
C VAL A 264 -13.64 26.24 20.62
N ALA A 265 -13.51 27.39 21.30
CA ALA A 265 -14.36 28.56 21.09
C ALA A 265 -14.47 29.01 19.61
N PRO A 266 -13.39 29.13 18.83
CA PRO A 266 -13.49 29.51 17.42
C PRO A 266 -14.29 28.51 16.56
N LEU A 267 -14.09 27.19 16.82
CA LEU A 267 -14.84 26.15 16.13
C LEU A 267 -16.32 26.17 16.51
N ARG A 268 -16.63 26.39 17.79
CA ARG A 268 -18.00 26.53 18.29
C ARG A 268 -18.74 27.66 17.61
N GLN A 269 -18.12 28.83 17.55
CA GLN A 269 -18.68 30.01 16.89
C GLN A 269 -18.94 29.75 15.41
N HIS A 270 -17.98 29.12 14.73
CA HIS A 270 -18.12 28.78 13.33
C HIS A 270 -19.27 27.78 13.11
N LEU A 271 -19.31 26.66 13.84
CA LEU A 271 -20.37 25.67 13.70
C LEU A 271 -21.76 26.27 13.99
N ALA A 272 -21.87 27.12 15.00
CA ALA A 272 -23.12 27.82 15.30
C ALA A 272 -23.59 28.75 14.15
N SER A 273 -22.65 29.38 13.43
CA SER A 273 -22.95 30.23 12.29
C SER A 273 -23.45 29.50 11.04
N LEU A 274 -23.24 28.20 10.96
CA LEU A 274 -23.67 27.37 9.81
C LEU A 274 -25.15 26.97 9.88
N CYS A 275 -25.87 27.36 10.94
CA CYS A 275 -27.28 27.00 11.16
C CYS A 275 -27.48 25.47 11.06
N PRO A 276 -27.15 24.72 12.13
CA PRO A 276 -27.16 23.25 12.13
C PRO A 276 -28.45 22.68 11.56
N THR A 277 -28.31 21.78 10.60
CA THR A 277 -29.39 21.02 9.99
C THR A 277 -29.10 19.53 10.12
N GLU A 278 -29.94 18.69 9.56
CA GLU A 278 -29.64 17.25 9.45
C GLU A 278 -28.64 16.98 8.33
N GLY A 279 -27.91 15.87 8.42
CA GLY A 279 -27.00 15.38 7.39
C GLY A 279 -25.58 15.94 7.50
N TYR A 280 -24.95 16.21 6.35
CA TYR A 280 -23.55 16.63 6.29
C TYR A 280 -23.37 18.11 6.61
N VAL A 281 -22.28 18.42 7.33
CA VAL A 281 -21.85 19.80 7.58
C VAL A 281 -21.45 20.52 6.26
N HIS A 282 -20.92 19.75 5.30
CA HIS A 282 -20.45 20.23 4.00
C HIS A 282 -21.12 19.43 2.86
N PRO A 283 -22.43 19.64 2.58
CA PRO A 283 -23.21 18.74 1.71
C PRO A 283 -22.72 18.72 0.25
N VAL A 284 -22.27 19.83 -0.33
CA VAL A 284 -21.76 19.86 -1.72
C VAL A 284 -20.43 19.09 -1.81
N ILE A 285 -19.52 19.31 -0.86
CA ILE A 285 -18.23 18.61 -0.82
C ILE A 285 -18.40 17.13 -0.49
N ALA A 286 -19.31 16.77 0.44
CA ALA A 286 -19.63 15.38 0.78
C ALA A 286 -20.17 14.62 -0.45
N ASN A 287 -21.12 15.21 -1.19
CA ASN A 287 -21.62 14.61 -2.43
C ASN A 287 -20.50 14.39 -3.46
N LYS A 288 -19.62 15.36 -3.61
CA LYS A 288 -18.47 15.24 -4.53
C LYS A 288 -17.49 14.20 -4.08
N TYR A 289 -17.22 14.12 -2.79
CA TYR A 289 -16.35 13.10 -2.19
C TYR A 289 -16.92 11.69 -2.43
N SER A 290 -18.21 11.50 -2.24
CA SER A 290 -18.89 10.22 -2.48
C SER A 290 -18.80 9.76 -3.94
N ARG A 291 -18.92 10.69 -4.90
CA ARG A 291 -18.85 10.38 -6.34
C ARG A 291 -17.42 10.18 -6.84
N ASN A 292 -16.51 11.10 -6.50
CA ASN A 292 -15.18 11.22 -7.12
C ASN A 292 -14.05 10.79 -6.18
N GLY A 293 -14.34 10.48 -4.92
CA GLY A 293 -13.36 10.15 -3.90
C GLY A 293 -12.44 11.32 -3.52
N ALA A 294 -11.48 11.02 -2.66
CA ALA A 294 -10.52 12.01 -2.15
C ALA A 294 -9.72 12.73 -3.25
N GLY A 295 -9.40 12.03 -4.34
CA GLY A 295 -8.62 12.61 -5.45
C GLY A 295 -9.32 13.75 -6.16
N GLY A 296 -10.61 13.58 -6.47
CA GLY A 296 -11.40 14.61 -7.14
C GLY A 296 -11.62 15.87 -6.29
N VAL A 297 -11.86 15.66 -4.98
CA VAL A 297 -12.02 16.78 -4.02
C VAL A 297 -10.68 17.49 -3.79
N SER A 298 -9.58 16.74 -3.66
CA SER A 298 -8.24 17.33 -3.52
C SER A 298 -7.81 18.13 -4.76
N GLN A 299 -8.18 17.70 -5.95
CA GLN A 299 -7.92 18.45 -7.18
C GLN A 299 -8.71 19.76 -7.22
N GLN A 300 -9.97 19.76 -6.76
CA GLN A 300 -10.74 20.99 -6.66
C GLN A 300 -10.13 21.95 -5.62
N PHE A 301 -9.78 21.47 -4.43
CA PHE A 301 -9.14 22.32 -3.41
C PHE A 301 -7.90 23.03 -3.96
N ARG A 302 -7.10 22.35 -4.79
CA ARG A 302 -5.95 22.98 -5.44
C ARG A 302 -6.36 24.16 -6.33
N LYS A 303 -7.45 24.03 -7.10
CA LYS A 303 -7.97 25.14 -7.91
C LYS A 303 -8.44 26.32 -7.05
N GLU A 304 -9.10 26.00 -5.94
CA GLU A 304 -9.52 27.04 -4.99
C GLU A 304 -8.32 27.78 -4.38
N LEU A 305 -7.20 27.09 -4.10
CA LEU A 305 -5.97 27.73 -3.65
C LEU A 305 -5.37 28.67 -4.72
N GLU A 306 -5.42 28.28 -5.98
CA GLU A 306 -4.99 29.13 -7.12
C GLU A 306 -5.83 30.41 -7.18
N TYR A 307 -7.17 30.32 -7.05
CA TYR A 307 -8.06 31.48 -6.99
C TYR A 307 -7.82 32.38 -5.75
N ALA A 308 -7.43 31.78 -4.64
CA ALA A 308 -7.10 32.54 -3.42
C ALA A 308 -5.71 33.22 -3.49
N GLY A 309 -5.01 33.09 -4.62
CA GLY A 309 -3.65 33.66 -4.79
C GLY A 309 -2.60 32.94 -3.94
N ILE A 310 -2.89 31.74 -3.46
CA ILE A 310 -1.92 30.88 -2.80
C ILE A 310 -1.20 30.11 -3.91
N VAL A 311 -0.08 30.65 -4.37
CA VAL A 311 0.70 30.08 -5.48
C VAL A 311 1.35 28.80 -5.01
N THR A 312 0.84 27.70 -5.53
CA THR A 312 1.54 26.42 -5.41
C THR A 312 2.41 26.23 -6.64
N LYS A 313 3.73 26.33 -6.47
CA LYS A 313 4.66 25.98 -7.56
C LYS A 313 4.35 24.55 -8.02
N LEU A 314 3.96 24.43 -9.29
CA LEU A 314 3.76 23.14 -9.90
C LEU A 314 5.13 22.62 -10.33
N GLU A 315 5.69 21.69 -9.58
CA GLU A 315 6.88 20.99 -10.01
C GLU A 315 6.52 19.98 -11.10
N SER A 316 7.13 20.14 -12.27
CA SER A 316 7.01 19.18 -13.36
C SER A 316 7.89 17.98 -13.08
N ILE A 317 7.28 16.84 -12.84
CA ILE A 317 8.01 15.57 -12.76
C ILE A 317 8.36 15.14 -14.19
N LYS A 318 9.66 15.17 -14.52
CA LYS A 318 10.17 14.66 -15.81
C LYS A 318 9.93 13.16 -15.92
N GLY A 319 9.32 12.70 -17.01
CA GLY A 319 9.08 11.28 -17.31
C GLY A 319 7.89 11.07 -18.23
N ALA A 320 7.68 9.84 -18.68
CA ALA A 320 6.63 9.47 -19.65
C ALA A 320 5.18 9.78 -19.20
N ARG A 321 4.97 10.07 -17.92
CA ARG A 321 3.71 10.54 -17.33
C ARG A 321 3.95 11.83 -16.55
N ALA A 322 4.41 12.87 -17.24
CA ALA A 322 4.59 14.19 -16.66
C ALA A 322 3.32 14.62 -15.89
N ARG A 323 3.40 14.71 -14.57
CA ARG A 323 2.36 15.25 -13.71
C ARG A 323 2.91 16.46 -12.98
N SER A 324 2.18 17.55 -13.04
CA SER A 324 2.43 18.65 -12.12
C SER A 324 1.96 18.25 -10.73
N VAL A 325 2.86 18.29 -9.77
CA VAL A 325 2.58 18.01 -8.37
C VAL A 325 2.65 19.29 -7.58
N SER A 326 1.59 19.58 -6.86
CA SER A 326 1.57 20.72 -5.93
C SER A 326 2.22 20.33 -4.61
N PRO A 327 3.15 21.13 -4.07
CA PRO A 327 3.69 20.93 -2.72
C PRO A 327 2.60 21.12 -1.65
N LYS A 328 1.57 21.93 -1.93
CA LYS A 328 0.47 22.21 -1.01
C LYS A 328 -0.82 21.55 -1.48
N THR A 329 -1.47 20.84 -0.57
CA THR A 329 -2.75 20.13 -0.77
C THR A 329 -3.58 20.24 0.51
N PHE A 330 -4.85 19.85 0.51
CA PHE A 330 -5.65 19.83 1.74
C PHE A 330 -4.98 19.05 2.87
N HIS A 331 -4.26 17.96 2.54
CA HIS A 331 -3.54 17.18 3.53
C HIS A 331 -2.41 17.95 4.24
N CYS A 332 -1.93 19.05 3.63
CA CYS A 332 -0.93 19.91 4.25
C CYS A 332 -1.47 20.71 5.44
N LEU A 333 -2.79 20.92 5.54
CA LEU A 333 -3.43 21.49 6.74
C LEU A 333 -3.18 20.62 7.98
N ARG A 334 -3.05 19.30 7.79
CA ARG A 334 -2.67 18.38 8.87
C ARG A 334 -1.22 18.58 9.30
N ALA A 335 -0.32 18.83 8.35
CA ALA A 335 1.06 19.21 8.66
C ALA A 335 1.11 20.56 9.37
N THR A 336 0.31 21.54 8.91
CA THR A 336 0.17 22.85 9.58
C THR A 336 -0.27 22.68 11.04
N ALA A 337 -1.33 21.91 11.30
CA ALA A 337 -1.82 21.69 12.66
C ALA A 337 -0.76 21.02 13.54
N ALA A 338 -0.09 19.97 13.03
CA ALA A 338 0.98 19.28 13.76
C ALA A 338 2.16 20.22 14.08
N THR A 339 2.57 21.05 13.11
CA THR A 339 3.66 22.03 13.27
C THR A 339 3.31 23.12 14.27
N LEU A 340 2.08 23.64 14.22
CA LEU A 340 1.61 24.67 15.15
C LEU A 340 1.49 24.13 16.59
N LEU A 341 1.01 22.90 16.78
CA LEU A 341 0.99 22.26 18.10
C LEU A 341 2.43 22.08 18.65
N HIS A 342 3.35 21.67 17.81
CA HIS A 342 4.75 21.54 18.19
C HIS A 342 5.37 22.91 18.56
N ALA A 343 5.15 23.94 17.72
CA ALA A 343 5.63 25.31 17.99
C ALA A 343 5.04 25.92 19.28
N ALA A 344 3.80 25.55 19.60
CA ALA A 344 3.15 25.94 20.86
C ALA A 344 3.69 25.18 22.10
N GLY A 345 4.67 24.28 21.93
CA GLY A 345 5.25 23.52 23.04
C GLY A 345 4.35 22.41 23.58
N VAL A 346 3.34 21.98 22.80
CA VAL A 346 2.48 20.88 23.22
C VAL A 346 3.28 19.58 23.21
N ASP A 347 3.14 18.79 24.28
CA ASP A 347 3.79 17.49 24.38
C ASP A 347 3.55 16.61 23.13
N ALA A 348 4.60 15.96 22.65
CA ALA A 348 4.57 15.22 21.39
C ALA A 348 3.56 14.05 21.41
N ALA A 349 3.35 13.39 22.57
CA ALA A 349 2.37 12.32 22.69
C ALA A 349 0.94 12.87 22.62
N LEU A 350 0.68 14.00 23.30
CA LEU A 350 -0.60 14.68 23.24
C LEU A 350 -0.89 15.25 21.84
N ALA A 351 0.08 15.92 21.22
CA ALA A 351 -0.05 16.42 19.85
C ALA A 351 -0.35 15.29 18.86
N ARG A 352 0.31 14.14 19.00
CA ARG A 352 0.05 12.93 18.22
C ARG A 352 -1.37 12.42 18.41
N GLU A 353 -1.89 12.42 19.61
CA GLU A 353 -3.25 12.01 19.94
C GLU A 353 -4.28 12.96 19.29
N VAL A 354 -4.12 14.26 19.47
CA VAL A 354 -4.99 15.32 18.91
C VAL A 354 -5.05 15.22 17.39
N VAL A 355 -3.89 15.09 16.75
CA VAL A 355 -3.82 14.92 15.28
C VAL A 355 -4.34 13.54 14.85
N GLY A 356 -4.27 12.53 15.68
CA GLY A 356 -4.67 11.15 15.36
C GLY A 356 -3.64 10.45 14.48
N HIS A 357 -2.36 10.51 14.84
CA HIS A 357 -1.29 9.72 14.23
C HIS A 357 -1.10 8.39 14.99
N ASP A 358 -0.90 7.31 14.23
CA ASP A 358 -0.79 5.96 14.81
C ASP A 358 0.58 5.72 15.48
N SER A 359 1.63 6.43 15.05
CA SER A 359 2.97 6.30 15.61
C SER A 359 3.72 7.63 15.65
N GLU A 360 4.73 7.71 16.54
CA GLU A 360 5.61 8.85 16.64
C GLU A 360 6.39 9.11 15.35
N ALA A 361 6.93 8.05 14.72
CA ALA A 361 7.63 8.17 13.45
C ALA A 361 6.75 8.78 12.35
N VAL A 362 5.45 8.44 12.31
CA VAL A 362 4.49 9.08 11.41
C VAL A 362 4.26 10.53 11.81
N HIS A 363 4.14 10.84 13.12
CA HIS A 363 3.91 12.20 13.60
C HIS A 363 5.06 13.14 13.23
N GLN A 364 6.30 12.71 13.42
CA GLN A 364 7.50 13.47 13.06
C GLN A 364 7.56 13.86 11.57
N LEU A 365 7.03 13.03 10.68
CA LEU A 365 6.96 13.35 9.25
C LEU A 365 6.06 14.55 8.91
N TYR A 366 5.17 14.94 9.82
CA TYR A 366 4.25 16.07 9.63
C TYR A 366 4.73 17.37 10.26
N ILE A 367 5.73 17.34 11.14
CA ILE A 367 6.31 18.54 11.73
C ILE A 367 7.22 19.19 10.71
N ARG A 368 6.88 20.41 10.30
CA ARG A 368 7.57 21.18 9.24
C ARG A 368 7.86 22.60 9.72
N PRO A 369 8.80 22.77 10.68
CA PRO A 369 9.14 24.10 11.17
C PRO A 369 9.73 24.95 10.04
N ASP A 370 9.31 26.20 9.96
CA ASP A 370 9.89 27.20 9.08
C ASP A 370 11.17 27.79 9.66
N ASP A 371 11.81 28.71 8.95
CA ASP A 371 13.07 29.30 9.36
C ASP A 371 12.90 30.25 10.56
N GLU A 372 11.73 30.86 10.73
CA GLU A 372 11.42 31.70 11.88
C GLU A 372 11.29 30.85 13.16
N GLN A 373 10.58 29.75 13.07
CA GLN A 373 10.45 28.78 14.18
C GLN A 373 11.81 28.17 14.56
N ARG A 374 12.67 27.88 13.58
CA ARG A 374 14.03 27.41 13.83
C ARG A 374 14.88 28.49 14.50
N ARG A 375 14.75 29.75 14.05
CA ARG A 375 15.45 30.88 14.66
C ARG A 375 15.03 31.06 16.12
N ALA A 376 13.72 31.11 16.39
CA ALA A 376 13.19 31.25 17.74
C ALA A 376 13.66 30.11 18.69
N ALA A 377 13.79 28.89 18.17
CA ALA A 377 14.33 27.77 18.94
C ALA A 377 15.83 27.96 19.26
N LEU A 378 16.62 28.49 18.29
CA LEU A 378 18.04 28.79 18.51
C LEU A 378 18.25 29.98 19.43
N GLU A 379 17.38 30.99 19.40
CA GLU A 379 17.41 32.12 20.33
C GLU A 379 17.18 31.67 21.77
N LYS A 380 16.20 30.80 22.03
CA LYS A 380 15.99 30.17 23.34
C LYS A 380 17.21 29.38 23.80
N LEU A 381 17.87 28.67 22.90
CA LEU A 381 19.12 27.97 23.23
C LEU A 381 20.23 28.95 23.57
N ALA A 382 20.36 30.05 22.82
CA ALA A 382 21.35 31.07 23.08
C ALA A 382 21.10 31.75 24.46
N GLU A 383 19.85 32.07 24.78
CA GLU A 383 19.47 32.58 26.10
C GLU A 383 19.86 31.61 27.21
N ALA A 384 19.56 30.31 27.06
CA ALA A 384 19.92 29.29 28.03
C ALA A 384 21.43 29.09 28.21
N MET A 385 22.24 29.42 27.21
CA MET A 385 23.70 29.34 27.23
C MET A 385 24.38 30.63 27.69
N THR A 386 23.64 31.72 27.81
CA THR A 386 24.17 33.01 28.28
C THR A 386 24.41 32.94 29.79
N PRO A 387 25.64 33.17 30.29
CA PRO A 387 25.91 33.16 31.75
C PRO A 387 25.07 34.21 32.48
N PRO A 388 24.60 33.92 33.70
CA PRO A 388 23.90 34.91 34.51
C PRO A 388 24.74 36.19 34.70
N GLY A 389 24.25 37.32 34.19
CA GLY A 389 24.93 38.63 34.31
C GLY A 389 25.65 39.14 33.08
N ALA A 390 25.58 38.45 31.95
CA ALA A 390 26.03 38.97 30.65
C ALA A 390 24.90 39.78 29.98
N GLU A 391 24.97 41.13 30.05
CA GLU A 391 24.08 41.99 29.28
C GLU A 391 24.34 41.80 27.77
N PRO A 392 23.31 41.78 26.93
CA PRO A 392 23.50 41.77 25.46
C PRO A 392 24.19 43.08 25.02
N LYS A 393 25.35 42.98 24.45
CA LYS A 393 26.00 44.15 23.79
C LYS A 393 25.08 44.59 22.66
N GLU A 394 24.47 45.75 22.79
CA GLU A 394 23.79 46.44 21.72
C GLU A 394 24.71 46.49 20.50
N GLN A 395 24.22 45.99 19.39
CA GLN A 395 24.94 46.14 18.09
C GLN A 395 24.94 47.62 17.76
N GLN A 396 26.13 48.24 17.98
CA GLN A 396 26.41 49.54 17.39
C GLN A 396 26.32 49.38 15.87
N GLU A 397 25.34 49.99 15.25
CA GLU A 397 25.30 50.22 13.82
C GLU A 397 26.59 50.95 13.42
N ALA A 398 27.31 50.34 12.52
CA ALA A 398 28.49 50.97 11.91
C ALA A 398 28.00 52.04 10.90
N PRO A 399 28.70 53.17 10.80
CA PRO A 399 28.33 54.34 10.02
C PRO A 399 28.31 54.12 8.50
#